data_787018eb866cabad6ac04b9f93b1a58f
#
_entry.id   787018eb866cabad6ac04b9f93b1a58f
#
_cell.length_a   1.000
_cell.length_b   1.000
_cell.length_c   1.000
_cell.angle_alpha   90.00
_cell.angle_beta   90.00
_cell.angle_gamma   90.00
#
_symmetry.space_group_name_H-M   'P 1'
#
loop_
_entity.id
_entity.type
_entity.pdbx_description
1 polymer ?
#
loop_
_entity_poly.entity_id
_entity_poly.type
_entity_poly.pdbx_seq_one_letter_code
_entity_poly.pdbx_strand_id
1 'polypeptide(L)'
;MSGQNVSATLSFDAETAIAKHLRVKHGTAVGDVAIAGDEASIGNAANAAISAGDAITVIDKRAPGTRTFVAGGAIAAGDSFTSAAGGKVVTGTGGAEDFGIALTATTADGEYFEGLIA
;
A
#
# COMPACT_ATOMS: atom_id res chain seq x y z
N MET A 1 24.40 12.35 5.14
CA MET A 1 23.84 11.74 4.96
C MET A 1 23.74 11.24 4.03
N SER A 2 23.78 10.71 3.91
CA SER A 2 23.61 10.25 3.13
C SER A 2 22.91 10.01 2.60
N GLY A 3 22.71 9.93 2.54
CA GLY A 3 21.88 9.44 2.20
C GLY A 3 20.86 9.42 1.28
N GLN A 4 21.14 9.50 0.23
CA GLN A 4 20.14 9.32 -0.80
C GLN A 4 19.86 7.84 -0.99
N ASN A 5 18.61 7.45 -0.85
CA ASN A 5 18.16 6.09 -1.12
C ASN A 5 17.58 6.04 -2.53
N VAL A 6 18.22 5.31 -3.41
CA VAL A 6 17.79 5.17 -4.80
C VAL A 6 17.02 3.87 -5.04
N SER A 7 16.85 3.05 -4.02
CA SER A 7 16.05 1.83 -4.10
C SER A 7 14.57 2.12 -4.15
N ALA A 8 13.81 1.24 -4.79
CA ALA A 8 12.35 1.29 -4.77
C ALA A 8 11.78 0.70 -3.46
N THR A 9 12.63 0.13 -2.61
CA THR A 9 12.19 -0.50 -1.36
C THR A 9 12.89 0.14 -0.17
N LEU A 10 12.18 0.12 0.96
CA LEU A 10 12.62 0.66 2.23
C LEU A 10 12.45 -0.40 3.31
N SER A 11 13.31 -0.39 4.32
CA SER A 11 13.22 -1.35 5.42
C SER A 11 12.76 -0.66 6.70
N PHE A 12 11.80 -1.28 7.38
CA PHE A 12 11.22 -0.77 8.62
C PHE A 12 10.95 -1.94 9.56
N ASP A 13 10.49 -1.61 10.77
CA ASP A 13 9.92 -2.57 11.70
C ASP A 13 8.41 -2.36 11.73
N ALA A 14 7.65 -3.43 11.84
CA ALA A 14 6.20 -3.33 11.92
C ALA A 14 5.78 -2.97 13.34
N GLU A 15 4.91 -1.99 13.49
CA GLU A 15 4.36 -1.61 14.78
C GLU A 15 3.36 -2.65 15.28
N THR A 16 2.65 -3.28 14.36
CA THR A 16 1.67 -4.34 14.61
C THR A 16 1.81 -5.39 13.50
N ALA A 17 1.03 -6.46 13.57
CA ALA A 17 0.94 -7.40 12.46
C ALA A 17 0.41 -6.68 11.22
N ILE A 18 1.04 -6.91 10.07
CA ILE A 18 0.66 -6.27 8.80
C ILE A 18 0.65 -7.34 7.72
N ALA A 19 -0.46 -7.50 7.03
CA ALA A 19 -0.56 -8.46 5.95
C ALA A 19 0.18 -7.94 4.71
N LYS A 20 0.65 -8.85 3.89
CA LYS A 20 1.33 -8.53 2.64
C LYS A 20 0.44 -7.69 1.74
N HIS A 21 1.02 -6.76 1.03
CA HIS A 21 0.39 -5.86 0.06
C HIS A 21 -0.46 -4.73 0.64
N LEU A 22 -0.69 -4.70 1.95
CA LEU A 22 -1.40 -3.56 2.56
C LEU A 22 -0.56 -2.29 2.46
N ARG A 23 -1.22 -1.16 2.32
CA ARG A 23 -0.55 0.15 2.38
C ARG A 23 -0.17 0.43 3.84
N VAL A 24 0.97 1.04 4.02
CA VAL A 24 1.51 1.35 5.35
C VAL A 24 1.83 2.83 5.47
N LYS A 25 1.84 3.32 6.70
CA LYS A 25 2.21 4.70 7.05
C LYS A 25 3.28 4.66 8.13
N HIS A 26 3.85 5.80 8.44
CA HIS A 26 4.76 5.92 9.60
C HIS A 26 4.04 5.50 10.87
N GLY A 27 4.72 4.73 11.70
CA GLY A 27 4.21 4.34 12.99
C GLY A 27 4.48 5.39 14.06
N THR A 28 4.25 5.02 15.31
CA THR A 28 4.43 5.92 16.45
C THR A 28 5.92 6.22 16.72
N ALA A 29 6.76 5.21 16.60
CA ALA A 29 8.20 5.35 16.83
C ALA A 29 8.95 5.50 15.50
N VAL A 30 10.11 6.14 15.55
CA VAL A 30 10.99 6.28 14.40
C VAL A 30 11.41 4.88 13.92
N GLY A 31 11.28 4.64 12.62
CA GLY A 31 11.63 3.35 12.03
C GLY A 31 10.50 2.33 12.04
N ASP A 32 9.37 2.64 12.65
CA ASP A 32 8.20 1.76 12.66
C ASP A 32 7.21 2.15 11.58
N VAL A 33 6.46 1.18 11.09
CA VAL A 33 5.32 1.41 10.19
C VAL A 33 4.08 0.73 10.75
N ALA A 34 2.93 1.28 10.38
CA ALA A 34 1.61 0.77 10.77
C ALA A 34 0.73 0.68 9.52
N ILE A 35 -0.41 0.01 9.63
CA ILE A 35 -1.37 -0.08 8.53
C ILE A 35 -1.95 1.32 8.28
N ALA A 36 -1.93 1.77 7.04
CA ALA A 36 -2.50 3.06 6.65
C ALA A 36 -4.01 2.96 6.54
N GLY A 37 -4.69 4.05 6.87
CA GLY A 37 -6.13 4.19 6.63
C GLY A 37 -6.38 4.89 5.30
N ASP A 38 -7.32 5.82 5.31
CA ASP A 38 -7.59 6.65 4.14
C ASP A 38 -6.64 7.85 4.02
N GLU A 39 -5.72 8.01 4.98
CA GLU A 39 -4.70 9.04 4.91
C GLU A 39 -3.54 8.60 4.02
N ALA A 40 -2.58 9.51 3.83
CA ALA A 40 -1.42 9.26 3.00
C ALA A 40 -0.59 8.08 3.51
N SER A 41 -0.13 7.24 2.61
CA SER A 41 0.75 6.12 2.92
C SER A 41 2.15 6.41 2.38
N ILE A 42 3.14 5.67 2.89
CA ILE A 42 4.50 5.74 2.35
C ILE A 42 4.75 4.65 1.33
N GLY A 43 3.91 3.64 1.26
CA GLY A 43 4.04 2.56 0.30
C GLY A 43 3.23 1.34 0.70
N ASN A 44 3.56 0.22 0.10
CA ASN A 44 2.90 -1.06 0.32
C ASN A 44 3.86 -2.05 0.94
N ALA A 45 3.35 -2.91 1.82
CA ALA A 45 4.15 -3.98 2.41
C ALA A 45 4.51 -5.02 1.35
N ALA A 46 5.80 -5.27 1.16
CA ALA A 46 6.26 -6.29 0.21
C ALA A 46 6.26 -7.68 0.83
N ASN A 47 6.26 -7.77 2.16
CA ASN A 47 6.16 -9.03 2.89
C ASN A 47 5.22 -8.84 4.07
N ALA A 48 4.76 -9.93 4.66
CA ALA A 48 3.91 -9.87 5.85
C ALA A 48 4.76 -9.76 7.11
N ALA A 49 4.27 -8.99 8.09
CA ALA A 49 4.79 -9.01 9.46
C ALA A 49 3.75 -9.75 10.32
N ILE A 50 4.17 -10.79 11.00
CA ILE A 50 3.26 -11.63 11.79
C ILE A 50 3.00 -11.00 13.15
N SER A 51 3.98 -10.31 13.69
CA SER A 51 3.83 -9.66 14.99
C SER A 51 4.62 -8.36 15.04
N ALA A 52 4.30 -7.55 16.05
CA ALA A 52 5.00 -6.29 16.30
C ALA A 52 6.50 -6.56 16.44
N GLY A 53 7.31 -5.68 15.84
CA GLY A 53 8.76 -5.79 15.88
C GLY A 53 9.36 -6.56 14.71
N ASP A 54 8.55 -7.27 13.94
CA ASP A 54 9.07 -8.00 12.77
C ASP A 54 9.55 -7.02 11.71
N ALA A 55 10.63 -7.39 11.04
CA ALA A 55 11.15 -6.60 9.92
C ALA A 55 10.18 -6.66 8.75
N ILE A 56 9.99 -5.53 8.10
CA ILE A 56 9.09 -5.43 6.96
C ILE A 56 9.74 -4.57 5.87
N THR A 57 9.61 -5.02 4.62
CA THR A 57 10.07 -4.27 3.47
C THR A 57 8.88 -3.57 2.85
N VAL A 58 9.04 -2.29 2.54
CA VAL A 58 7.99 -1.46 1.99
C VAL A 58 8.39 -1.00 0.59
N ILE A 59 7.50 -1.18 -0.38
CA ILE A 59 7.69 -0.63 -1.73
C ILE A 59 7.26 0.83 -1.67
N ASP A 60 8.18 1.73 -1.98
CA ASP A 60 7.92 3.18 -1.94
C ASP A 60 6.71 3.50 -2.84
N LYS A 61 5.80 4.32 -2.33
CA LYS A 61 4.59 4.69 -3.06
C LYS A 61 4.89 5.39 -4.39
N ARG A 62 6.08 5.98 -4.53
CA ARG A 62 6.49 6.67 -5.75
C ARG A 62 7.29 5.80 -6.70
N ALA A 63 7.55 4.54 -6.34
CA ALA A 63 8.25 3.63 -7.24
C ALA A 63 7.40 3.42 -8.50
N PRO A 64 7.98 3.54 -9.69
CA PRO A 64 7.21 3.41 -10.92
C PRO A 64 6.79 1.96 -11.18
N GLY A 65 5.80 1.78 -12.04
CA GLY A 65 5.36 0.48 -12.50
C GLY A 65 4.12 -0.01 -11.79
N THR A 66 3.96 -1.30 -11.76
CA THR A 66 2.79 -1.95 -11.17
C THR A 66 3.14 -2.56 -9.83
N ARG A 67 2.10 -2.76 -9.02
CA ARG A 67 2.23 -3.49 -7.76
C ARG A 67 0.89 -4.08 -7.38
N THR A 68 0.94 -5.01 -6.44
CA THR A 68 -0.25 -5.68 -5.94
C THR A 68 -0.85 -4.85 -4.79
N PHE A 69 -2.16 -4.66 -4.85
CA PHE A 69 -2.94 -4.02 -3.80
C PHE A 69 -3.98 -4.98 -3.26
N VAL A 70 -4.54 -4.64 -2.10
CA VAL A 70 -5.65 -5.37 -1.50
C VAL A 70 -6.91 -4.52 -1.68
N ALA A 71 -7.92 -5.09 -2.31
CA ALA A 71 -9.17 -4.38 -2.56
C ALA A 71 -10.05 -4.36 -1.31
N GLY A 72 -10.75 -3.26 -1.10
CA GLY A 72 -11.77 -3.15 -0.07
C GLY A 72 -13.17 -3.46 -0.61
N GLY A 73 -13.28 -3.98 -1.81
CA GLY A 73 -14.53 -4.31 -2.47
C GLY A 73 -14.32 -4.60 -3.94
N ALA A 74 -15.39 -4.61 -4.71
CA ALA A 74 -15.31 -4.84 -6.14
C ALA A 74 -14.64 -3.65 -6.84
N ILE A 75 -13.69 -3.94 -7.72
CA ILE A 75 -13.00 -2.94 -8.54
C ILE A 75 -12.94 -3.50 -9.95
N ALA A 76 -13.36 -2.74 -10.94
CA ALA A 76 -13.28 -3.17 -12.33
C ALA A 76 -11.92 -2.82 -12.93
N ALA A 77 -11.44 -3.63 -13.86
CA ALA A 77 -10.23 -3.30 -14.60
C ALA A 77 -10.43 -1.97 -15.33
N GLY A 78 -9.45 -1.08 -15.23
CA GLY A 78 -9.54 0.26 -15.81
C GLY A 78 -10.07 1.32 -14.85
N ASP A 79 -10.65 0.93 -13.71
CA ASP A 79 -11.09 1.90 -12.72
C ASP A 79 -9.91 2.57 -12.04
N SER A 80 -10.05 3.86 -11.75
CA SER A 80 -9.13 4.52 -10.82
C SER A 80 -9.47 4.08 -9.40
N PHE A 81 -8.48 4.15 -8.50
CA PHE A 81 -8.70 3.74 -7.12
C PHE A 81 -8.10 4.74 -6.14
N THR A 82 -8.62 4.73 -4.94
CA THR A 82 -8.21 5.60 -3.86
C THR A 82 -8.04 4.81 -2.56
N SER A 83 -7.47 5.47 -1.55
CA SER A 83 -7.21 4.88 -0.24
C SER A 83 -8.49 4.53 0.49
N ALA A 84 -8.46 3.44 1.23
CA ALA A 84 -9.54 3.04 2.11
C ALA A 84 -8.95 2.57 3.44
N ALA A 85 -9.81 2.37 4.43
CA ALA A 85 -9.41 1.91 5.74
C ALA A 85 -8.75 0.53 5.68
N GLY A 86 -7.90 0.24 6.64
CA GLY A 86 -7.27 -1.07 6.77
C GLY A 86 -6.18 -1.36 5.75
N GLY A 87 -5.59 -0.32 5.17
CA GLY A 87 -4.51 -0.48 4.19
C GLY A 87 -4.99 -0.91 2.80
N LYS A 88 -6.29 -0.91 2.57
CA LYS A 88 -6.90 -1.36 1.32
C LYS A 88 -7.15 -0.18 0.39
N VAL A 89 -7.61 -0.47 -0.81
CA VAL A 89 -8.03 0.53 -1.79
C VAL A 89 -9.42 0.19 -2.32
N VAL A 90 -10.15 1.20 -2.75
CA VAL A 90 -11.48 1.04 -3.34
C VAL A 90 -11.55 1.86 -4.62
N THR A 91 -12.57 1.60 -5.45
CA THR A 91 -12.80 2.40 -6.64
C THR A 91 -12.91 3.87 -6.26
N GLY A 92 -12.18 4.71 -6.95
CA GLY A 92 -12.19 6.15 -6.73
C GLY A 92 -13.29 6.83 -7.51
N THR A 93 -13.39 8.14 -7.31
CA THR A 93 -14.41 8.97 -7.97
C THR A 93 -13.86 9.71 -9.19
N GLY A 94 -12.58 9.50 -9.52
CA GLY A 94 -11.91 10.25 -10.57
C GLY A 94 -11.35 11.58 -10.08
N GLY A 95 -11.37 11.82 -8.77
CA GLY A 95 -10.86 13.04 -8.18
C GLY A 95 -9.35 13.02 -7.93
N ALA A 96 -8.86 14.10 -7.32
CA ALA A 96 -7.42 14.29 -7.12
C ALA A 96 -6.81 13.30 -6.14
N GLU A 97 -7.61 12.68 -5.28
CA GLU A 97 -7.14 11.70 -4.31
C GLU A 97 -6.92 10.32 -4.91
N ASP A 98 -7.38 10.06 -6.13
CA ASP A 98 -7.13 8.81 -6.82
C ASP A 98 -5.66 8.75 -7.23
N PHE A 99 -5.02 7.61 -7.01
CA PHE A 99 -3.58 7.53 -7.22
C PHE A 99 -3.15 6.36 -8.10
N GLY A 100 -4.08 5.65 -8.69
CA GLY A 100 -3.73 4.55 -9.58
C GLY A 100 -4.91 4.06 -10.40
N ILE A 101 -4.62 3.12 -11.28
CA ILE A 101 -5.60 2.51 -12.19
C ILE A 101 -5.49 1.00 -12.06
N ALA A 102 -6.60 0.32 -11.87
CA ALA A 102 -6.62 -1.13 -11.74
C ALA A 102 -6.37 -1.78 -13.09
N LEU A 103 -5.43 -2.71 -13.13
CA LEU A 103 -5.13 -3.49 -14.33
C LEU A 103 -5.89 -4.81 -14.34
N THR A 104 -6.28 -5.31 -13.19
CA THR A 104 -7.10 -6.52 -13.05
C THR A 104 -8.29 -6.19 -12.17
N ALA A 105 -9.31 -7.02 -12.20
CA ALA A 105 -10.55 -6.79 -11.47
C ALA A 105 -10.59 -7.60 -10.18
N THR A 106 -11.38 -7.12 -9.20
CA THR A 106 -11.75 -7.86 -8.02
C THR A 106 -13.27 -7.87 -7.87
N THR A 107 -13.78 -8.83 -7.12
CA THR A 107 -15.24 -8.95 -6.88
C THR A 107 -15.59 -8.80 -5.41
N ALA A 108 -14.63 -8.88 -4.51
CA ALA A 108 -14.90 -8.88 -3.07
C ALA A 108 -13.78 -8.24 -2.27
N ASP A 109 -14.13 -7.82 -1.06
CA ASP A 109 -13.18 -7.29 -0.07
C ASP A 109 -12.09 -8.33 0.21
N GLY A 110 -10.87 -7.89 0.27
CA GLY A 110 -9.72 -8.73 0.61
C GLY A 110 -9.03 -9.38 -0.57
N GLU A 111 -9.57 -9.26 -1.78
CA GLU A 111 -8.92 -9.82 -2.97
C GLU A 111 -7.75 -8.95 -3.40
N TYR A 112 -6.77 -9.58 -4.02
CA TYR A 112 -5.60 -8.89 -4.56
C TYR A 112 -5.85 -8.51 -6.01
N PHE A 113 -5.28 -7.38 -6.43
CA PHE A 113 -5.28 -6.97 -7.83
C PHE A 113 -4.00 -6.22 -8.15
N GLU A 114 -3.68 -6.16 -9.45
CA GLU A 114 -2.54 -5.39 -9.92
C GLU A 114 -2.98 -3.98 -10.26
N GLY A 115 -2.26 -3.00 -9.73
CA GLY A 115 -2.53 -1.60 -9.99
C GLY A 115 -1.32 -0.90 -10.59
N LEU A 116 -1.59 0.06 -11.47
CA LEU A 116 -0.57 0.94 -12.04
C LEU A 116 -0.65 2.28 -11.30
N ILE A 117 0.48 2.72 -10.78
CA ILE A 117 0.55 4.03 -10.11
C ILE A 117 0.52 5.11 -11.18
N ALA A 118 -0.43 6.02 -11.03
CA ALA A 118 -0.63 7.10 -11.99
C ALA A 118 0.25 8.30 -11.66
#